data_082fc1bf0572018af54b35f642a8592a
#
_entry.id   082fc1bf0572018af54b35f642a8592a
#
_cell.length_a   1.000
_cell.length_b   1.000
_cell.length_c   1.000
_cell.angle_alpha   90.00
_cell.angle_beta   90.00
_cell.angle_gamma   90.00
#
_symmetry.space_group_name_H-M   'P 1'
#
loop_
_entity.id
_entity.type
_entity.pdbx_description
1 polymer ?
#
loop_
_entity_poly.entity_id
_entity_poly.type
_entity_poly.pdbx_seq_one_letter_code
_entity_poly.pdbx_strand_id
1 'polypeptide(L)'
;IYFLAINHLLAVFGIYYIFHCNSYKTLIYNFVNYNLCSLAITGGHHRLWAHKSYEATLIVKLFYLYYSFMAFETSIYDWCIVHRVHHKYSDTDIDPHDSNKGLFFSHIGWILQEFSEETKKALKNTDTTDLLNDPVVMFSDYTYPYFHFIVCFFIPTLIPMYYYNELFFTAFTINSLRLILSLHTTWCVNSLAHKYGDKPYKDINSRENLFVSIIAHGEGWHNWHHTYPYDYKASELGPFQQLNITSLFIDVCHIFGLTSNLKTCLLYTSDAADD
;
A
#
# COMPACT_ATOMS: atom_id res chain seq x y z
N ILE A 1 -3.01 12.29 15.32
CA ILE A 1 -2.55 11.54 16.51
C ILE A 1 -3.72 10.81 17.15
N TYR A 2 -4.80 11.49 17.59
CA TYR A 2 -5.94 10.86 18.31
C TYR A 2 -6.60 9.73 17.53
N PHE A 3 -6.78 9.88 16.22
CA PHE A 3 -7.33 8.84 15.34
C PHE A 3 -6.50 7.55 15.43
N LEU A 4 -5.19 7.64 15.30
CA LEU A 4 -4.30 6.47 15.39
C LEU A 4 -4.34 5.85 16.78
N ALA A 5 -4.22 6.64 17.85
CA ALA A 5 -4.24 6.15 19.22
C ALA A 5 -5.54 5.39 19.55
N ILE A 6 -6.69 5.94 19.16
CA ILE A 6 -8.00 5.31 19.38
C ILE A 6 -8.10 4.00 18.61
N ASN A 7 -7.69 3.96 17.33
CA ASN A 7 -7.76 2.73 16.54
C ASN A 7 -6.78 1.65 17.02
N HIS A 8 -5.61 2.01 17.55
CA HIS A 8 -4.71 1.03 18.19
C HIS A 8 -5.36 0.45 19.46
N LEU A 9 -6.01 1.28 20.28
CA LEU A 9 -6.73 0.80 21.45
C LEU A 9 -7.89 -0.14 21.06
N LEU A 10 -8.66 0.23 20.04
CA LEU A 10 -9.74 -0.62 19.52
C LEU A 10 -9.19 -1.93 18.91
N ALA A 11 -8.04 -1.90 18.27
CA ALA A 11 -7.37 -3.09 17.74
C ALA A 11 -6.95 -4.06 18.85
N VAL A 12 -6.53 -3.57 20.02
CA VAL A 12 -6.28 -4.43 21.20
C VAL A 12 -7.54 -5.19 21.61
N PHE A 13 -8.70 -4.54 21.66
CA PHE A 13 -9.98 -5.22 21.87
C PHE A 13 -10.29 -6.18 20.71
N GLY A 14 -9.96 -5.81 19.47
CA GLY A 14 -10.09 -6.68 18.31
C GLY A 14 -9.33 -8.00 18.45
N ILE A 15 -8.11 -7.99 19.01
CA ILE A 15 -7.34 -9.20 19.31
C ILE A 15 -8.11 -10.10 20.31
N TYR A 16 -8.68 -9.53 21.35
CA TYR A 16 -9.51 -10.29 22.29
C TYR A 16 -10.71 -10.93 21.57
N TYR A 17 -11.41 -10.18 20.72
CA TYR A 17 -12.61 -10.65 20.02
C TYR A 17 -12.34 -11.63 18.88
N ILE A 18 -11.09 -11.82 18.41
CA ILE A 18 -10.76 -12.95 17.53
C ILE A 18 -11.20 -14.29 18.17
N PHE A 19 -11.05 -14.43 19.47
CA PHE A 19 -11.37 -15.66 20.20
C PHE A 19 -12.80 -15.69 20.76
N HIS A 20 -13.55 -14.59 20.64
CA HIS A 20 -14.88 -14.40 21.25
C HIS A 20 -15.95 -13.89 20.26
N CYS A 21 -15.67 -13.96 18.96
CA CYS A 21 -16.65 -13.57 17.94
C CYS A 21 -17.75 -14.64 17.80
N ASN A 22 -18.97 -14.20 17.48
CA ASN A 22 -20.10 -15.10 17.27
C ASN A 22 -19.94 -15.96 16.01
N SER A 23 -19.18 -15.49 15.03
CA SER A 23 -19.00 -16.18 13.76
C SER A 23 -17.57 -16.04 13.21
N TYR A 24 -16.93 -17.17 12.91
CA TYR A 24 -15.66 -17.20 12.20
C TYR A 24 -15.72 -16.50 10.80
N LYS A 25 -16.92 -16.36 10.24
CA LYS A 25 -17.13 -15.62 8.96
C LYS A 25 -16.74 -14.15 9.10
N THR A 26 -16.87 -13.56 10.30
CA THR A 26 -16.39 -12.19 10.60
C THR A 26 -14.87 -12.09 10.43
N LEU A 27 -14.13 -13.11 10.86
CA LEU A 27 -12.67 -13.16 10.73
C LEU A 27 -12.26 -13.34 9.27
N ILE A 28 -12.89 -14.29 8.54
CA ILE A 28 -12.63 -14.51 7.12
C ILE A 28 -12.92 -13.24 6.32
N TYR A 29 -14.06 -12.58 6.59
CA TYR A 29 -14.44 -11.34 5.92
C TYR A 29 -13.38 -10.23 6.12
N ASN A 30 -12.91 -10.02 7.34
CA ASN A 30 -11.87 -9.02 7.61
C ASN A 30 -10.51 -9.42 7.03
N PHE A 31 -10.16 -10.70 7.02
CA PHE A 31 -8.96 -11.21 6.36
C PHE A 31 -8.98 -10.98 4.83
N VAL A 32 -10.12 -11.24 4.18
CA VAL A 32 -10.30 -10.96 2.75
C VAL A 32 -10.16 -9.46 2.49
N ASN A 33 -10.83 -8.61 3.29
CA ASN A 33 -10.72 -7.16 3.14
C ASN A 33 -9.29 -6.64 3.37
N TYR A 34 -8.54 -7.21 4.31
CA TYR A 34 -7.12 -6.89 4.49
C TYR A 34 -6.33 -7.10 3.19
N ASN A 35 -6.48 -8.28 2.57
CA ASN A 35 -5.76 -8.59 1.33
C ASN A 35 -6.19 -7.69 0.15
N LEU A 36 -7.49 -7.38 0.03
CA LEU A 36 -8.00 -6.52 -1.04
C LEU A 36 -7.59 -5.04 -0.84
N CYS A 37 -7.54 -4.56 0.40
CA CYS A 37 -6.96 -3.25 0.72
C CYS A 37 -5.48 -3.19 0.38
N SER A 38 -4.71 -4.22 0.74
CA SER A 38 -3.29 -4.29 0.39
C SER A 38 -3.07 -4.25 -1.13
N LEU A 39 -3.88 -5.00 -1.91
CA LEU A 39 -3.84 -4.94 -3.38
C LEU A 39 -4.18 -3.54 -3.92
N ALA A 40 -5.11 -2.81 -3.30
CA ALA A 40 -5.44 -1.45 -3.74
C ALA A 40 -4.28 -0.47 -3.49
N ILE A 41 -3.56 -0.62 -2.40
CA ILE A 41 -2.37 0.19 -2.12
C ILE A 41 -1.22 -0.23 -3.04
N THR A 42 -0.86 -1.50 -3.08
CA THR A 42 0.33 -1.98 -3.81
C THR A 42 0.14 -1.96 -5.32
N GLY A 43 -1.00 -2.42 -5.84
CA GLY A 43 -1.31 -2.41 -7.27
C GLY A 43 -1.80 -1.05 -7.75
N GLY A 44 -2.70 -0.40 -7.00
CA GLY A 44 -3.31 0.88 -7.35
C GLY A 44 -2.43 2.08 -7.05
N HIS A 45 -2.39 2.52 -5.78
CA HIS A 45 -1.65 3.72 -5.37
C HIS A 45 -0.20 3.67 -5.81
N HIS A 46 0.49 2.58 -5.53
CA HIS A 46 1.91 2.41 -5.74
C HIS A 46 2.24 2.22 -7.23
N ARG A 47 1.84 1.09 -7.84
CA ARG A 47 2.32 0.71 -9.17
C ARG A 47 1.56 1.40 -10.30
N LEU A 48 0.22 1.55 -10.20
CA LEU A 48 -0.58 2.18 -11.25
C LEU A 48 -0.40 3.70 -11.27
N TRP A 49 -0.67 4.38 -10.13
CA TRP A 49 -0.74 5.84 -10.12
C TRP A 49 0.57 6.52 -9.73
N ALA A 50 1.31 6.03 -8.71
CA ALA A 50 2.58 6.69 -8.36
C ALA A 50 3.66 6.44 -9.41
N HIS A 51 3.88 5.18 -9.83
CA HIS A 51 4.94 4.80 -10.76
C HIS A 51 4.53 4.70 -12.22
N LYS A 52 3.22 4.69 -12.54
CA LYS A 52 2.74 4.54 -13.92
C LYS A 52 3.35 3.30 -14.60
N SER A 53 3.50 2.21 -13.87
CA SER A 53 4.21 1.02 -14.33
C SER A 53 3.37 0.14 -15.27
N TYR A 54 2.05 0.39 -15.32
CA TYR A 54 1.11 -0.21 -16.24
C TYR A 54 -0.13 0.67 -16.42
N GLU A 55 -1.04 0.29 -17.33
CA GLU A 55 -2.33 0.93 -17.52
C GLU A 55 -3.46 -0.02 -17.10
N ALA A 56 -4.57 0.53 -16.63
CA ALA A 56 -5.72 -0.23 -16.17
C ALA A 56 -7.04 0.33 -16.71
N THR A 57 -7.99 -0.57 -17.01
CA THR A 57 -9.36 -0.20 -17.36
C THR A 57 -10.08 0.45 -16.16
N LEU A 58 -11.19 1.13 -16.45
CA LEU A 58 -12.01 1.77 -15.42
C LEU A 58 -12.48 0.77 -14.35
N ILE A 59 -12.77 -0.47 -14.72
CA ILE A 59 -13.20 -1.52 -13.78
C ILE A 59 -12.14 -1.77 -12.71
N VAL A 60 -10.87 -1.94 -13.13
CA VAL A 60 -9.76 -2.15 -12.19
C VAL A 60 -9.50 -0.90 -11.35
N LYS A 61 -9.57 0.30 -11.95
CA LYS A 61 -9.44 1.57 -11.22
C LYS A 61 -10.53 1.73 -10.16
N LEU A 62 -11.80 1.37 -10.46
CA LEU A 62 -12.90 1.42 -9.49
C LEU A 62 -12.75 0.36 -8.38
N PHE A 63 -12.23 -0.82 -8.71
CA PHE A 63 -11.85 -1.80 -7.70
C PHE A 63 -10.81 -1.24 -6.72
N TYR A 64 -9.73 -0.66 -7.24
CA TYR A 64 -8.72 -0.04 -6.39
C TYR A 64 -9.27 1.15 -5.58
N LEU A 65 -10.10 1.99 -6.19
CA LEU A 65 -10.75 3.11 -5.51
C LEU A 65 -11.58 2.66 -4.30
N TYR A 66 -12.40 1.63 -4.46
CA TYR A 66 -13.24 1.12 -3.38
C TYR A 66 -12.41 0.60 -2.20
N TYR A 67 -11.40 -0.21 -2.48
CA TYR A 67 -10.53 -0.75 -1.42
C TYR A 67 -9.52 0.27 -0.88
N SER A 68 -9.19 1.31 -1.63
CA SER A 68 -8.47 2.49 -1.18
C SER A 68 -9.24 3.23 -0.07
N PHE A 69 -10.54 3.44 -0.27
CA PHE A 69 -11.39 4.00 0.78
C PHE A 69 -11.36 3.15 2.05
N MET A 70 -11.40 1.84 1.90
CA MET A 70 -11.38 0.90 3.02
C MET A 70 -9.99 0.79 3.69
N ALA A 71 -8.90 1.01 2.95
CA ALA A 71 -7.54 1.05 3.49
C ALA A 71 -7.27 2.27 4.35
N PHE A 72 -7.93 3.40 4.06
CA PHE A 72 -7.82 4.66 4.79
C PHE A 72 -6.39 5.21 4.91
N GLU A 73 -5.62 5.11 3.84
CA GLU A 73 -4.23 5.57 3.73
C GLU A 73 -4.12 6.91 2.99
N THR A 74 -4.85 7.93 3.38
CA THR A 74 -5.02 9.23 2.69
C THR A 74 -5.79 9.12 1.36
N SER A 75 -5.88 10.22 0.59
CA SER A 75 -6.38 10.17 -0.77
C SER A 75 -5.35 9.50 -1.70
N ILE A 76 -5.79 8.99 -2.86
CA ILE A 76 -4.87 8.46 -3.89
C ILE A 76 -3.87 9.54 -4.32
N TYR A 77 -4.34 10.80 -4.45
CA TYR A 77 -3.53 11.94 -4.86
C TYR A 77 -2.41 12.22 -3.85
N ASP A 78 -2.73 12.40 -2.58
CA ASP A 78 -1.76 12.70 -1.53
C ASP A 78 -0.76 11.57 -1.34
N TRP A 79 -1.23 10.31 -1.35
CA TRP A 79 -0.38 9.14 -1.23
C TRP A 79 0.67 9.10 -2.35
N CYS A 80 0.24 9.31 -3.60
CA CYS A 80 1.12 9.28 -4.77
C CYS A 80 2.16 10.39 -4.75
N ILE A 81 1.80 11.61 -4.33
CA ILE A 81 2.76 12.72 -4.24
C ILE A 81 3.83 12.43 -3.20
N VAL A 82 3.42 12.00 -1.99
CA VAL A 82 4.35 11.64 -0.92
C VAL A 82 5.31 10.55 -1.41
N HIS A 83 4.81 9.53 -2.09
CA HIS A 83 5.62 8.43 -2.60
C HIS A 83 6.58 8.85 -3.74
N ARG A 84 6.15 9.75 -4.64
CA ARG A 84 7.04 10.32 -5.69
C ARG A 84 8.17 11.14 -5.08
N VAL A 85 7.90 11.90 -4.02
CA VAL A 85 8.93 12.65 -3.29
C VAL A 85 9.90 11.70 -2.58
N HIS A 86 9.38 10.63 -1.95
CA HIS A 86 10.20 9.59 -1.35
C HIS A 86 11.19 8.99 -2.36
N HIS A 87 10.73 8.54 -3.54
CA HIS A 87 11.63 7.97 -4.56
C HIS A 87 12.67 8.96 -5.07
N LYS A 88 12.30 10.23 -5.21
CA LYS A 88 13.22 11.27 -5.68
C LYS A 88 14.29 11.65 -4.68
N TYR A 89 13.96 11.61 -3.40
CA TYR A 89 14.80 12.09 -2.30
C TYR A 89 15.05 11.00 -1.23
N SER A 90 14.94 9.74 -1.62
CA SER A 90 15.00 8.59 -0.71
C SER A 90 16.18 8.68 0.26
N ASP A 91 15.87 8.51 1.54
CA ASP A 91 16.82 8.50 2.65
C ASP A 91 17.67 9.79 2.78
N THR A 92 17.08 10.93 2.42
CA THR A 92 17.62 12.27 2.68
C THR A 92 16.70 13.05 3.62
N ASP A 93 17.15 14.22 4.11
CA ASP A 93 16.34 15.09 4.99
C ASP A 93 15.02 15.57 4.36
N ILE A 94 14.90 15.51 3.02
CA ILE A 94 13.69 15.87 2.26
C ILE A 94 12.71 14.70 2.21
N ASP A 95 13.18 13.45 2.40
CA ASP A 95 12.35 12.25 2.37
C ASP A 95 11.27 12.33 3.47
N PRO A 96 9.97 12.18 3.12
CA PRO A 96 8.88 12.17 4.10
C PRO A 96 9.06 11.17 5.25
N HIS A 97 9.65 10.02 4.97
CA HIS A 97 9.85 8.93 5.94
C HIS A 97 11.29 8.38 5.95
N ASP A 98 12.26 9.29 5.91
CA ASP A 98 13.70 9.05 5.93
C ASP A 98 14.12 7.98 6.96
N SER A 99 14.64 6.85 6.46
CA SER A 99 15.07 5.73 7.31
C SER A 99 16.32 6.02 8.12
N ASN A 100 17.12 7.03 7.76
CA ASN A 100 18.27 7.48 8.53
C ASN A 100 17.88 8.11 9.88
N LYS A 101 16.65 8.63 10.00
CA LYS A 101 16.10 9.14 11.28
C LYS A 101 15.69 8.02 12.25
N GLY A 102 15.85 6.77 11.84
CA GLY A 102 15.62 5.59 12.66
C GLY A 102 14.31 4.87 12.39
N LEU A 103 14.23 3.63 12.88
CA LEU A 103 13.13 2.71 12.58
C LEU A 103 11.76 3.24 13.03
N PHE A 104 11.66 3.84 14.21
CA PHE A 104 10.41 4.41 14.70
C PHE A 104 9.93 5.57 13.81
N PHE A 105 10.86 6.44 13.42
CA PHE A 105 10.52 7.57 12.56
C PHE A 105 9.99 7.10 11.22
N SER A 106 10.73 6.27 10.48
CA SER A 106 10.33 5.80 9.16
C SER A 106 9.09 4.91 9.19
N HIS A 107 8.80 4.23 10.31
CA HIS A 107 7.61 3.39 10.46
C HIS A 107 6.34 4.21 10.71
N ILE A 108 6.29 4.97 11.79
CA ILE A 108 5.09 5.71 12.21
C ILE A 108 5.37 7.16 12.64
N GLY A 109 6.58 7.46 13.06
CA GLY A 109 6.92 8.76 13.64
C GLY A 109 6.71 9.91 12.65
N TRP A 110 6.95 9.69 11.37
CA TRP A 110 6.77 10.68 10.32
C TRP A 110 5.30 11.16 10.18
N ILE A 111 4.33 10.34 10.52
CA ILE A 111 2.88 10.69 10.49
C ILE A 111 2.49 11.54 11.72
N LEU A 112 3.29 11.50 12.78
CA LEU A 112 2.99 12.16 14.04
C LEU A 112 3.50 13.62 14.08
N GLN A 113 4.21 14.08 13.06
CA GLN A 113 4.76 15.42 12.95
C GLN A 113 4.49 16.04 11.58
N GLU A 114 4.69 17.34 11.48
CA GLU A 114 4.63 18.06 10.21
C GLU A 114 5.88 17.81 9.39
N PHE A 115 5.75 17.81 8.07
CA PHE A 115 6.89 17.80 7.15
C PHE A 115 7.76 19.05 7.29
N SER A 116 9.06 18.92 7.03
CA SER A 116 9.97 20.07 6.92
C SER A 116 9.54 21.02 5.80
N GLU A 117 10.00 22.26 5.83
CA GLU A 117 9.68 23.23 4.77
C GLU A 117 10.27 22.79 3.42
N GLU A 118 11.42 22.12 3.44
CA GLU A 118 12.06 21.52 2.26
C GLU A 118 11.21 20.40 1.68
N THR A 119 10.67 19.50 2.52
CA THR A 119 9.75 18.44 2.12
C THR A 119 8.45 19.03 1.57
N LYS A 120 7.85 20.01 2.24
CA LYS A 120 6.64 20.71 1.75
C LYS A 120 6.87 21.36 0.39
N LYS A 121 8.04 21.96 0.18
CA LYS A 121 8.43 22.54 -1.11
C LYS A 121 8.62 21.46 -2.20
N ALA A 122 9.21 20.32 -1.85
CA ALA A 122 9.36 19.19 -2.77
C ALA A 122 8.01 18.62 -3.20
N LEU A 123 7.08 18.41 -2.24
CA LEU A 123 5.70 17.97 -2.51
C LEU A 123 5.00 18.92 -3.48
N LYS A 124 5.07 20.24 -3.23
CA LYS A 124 4.44 21.26 -4.09
C LYS A 124 5.03 21.32 -5.51
N ASN A 125 6.32 21.00 -5.67
CA ASN A 125 7.02 21.07 -6.96
C ASN A 125 7.02 19.72 -7.71
N THR A 126 6.38 18.69 -7.18
CA THR A 126 6.25 17.38 -7.86
C THR A 126 5.24 17.49 -9.00
N ASP A 127 5.59 16.96 -10.18
CA ASP A 127 4.64 16.90 -11.29
C ASP A 127 3.52 15.90 -10.96
N THR A 128 2.30 16.41 -10.99
CA THR A 128 1.07 15.68 -10.68
C THR A 128 0.03 15.80 -11.81
N THR A 129 0.44 16.27 -12.98
CA THR A 129 -0.45 16.53 -14.12
C THR A 129 -1.29 15.29 -14.49
N ASP A 130 -0.69 14.11 -14.44
CA ASP A 130 -1.38 12.85 -14.70
C ASP A 130 -2.40 12.48 -13.62
N LEU A 131 -2.11 12.76 -12.36
CA LEU A 131 -3.02 12.52 -11.24
C LEU A 131 -4.23 13.46 -11.31
N LEU A 132 -4.00 14.74 -11.59
CA LEU A 132 -5.05 15.75 -11.74
C LEU A 132 -5.97 15.48 -12.94
N ASN A 133 -5.48 14.81 -13.98
CA ASN A 133 -6.25 14.43 -15.15
C ASN A 133 -6.98 13.07 -15.00
N ASP A 134 -6.74 12.30 -13.92
CA ASP A 134 -7.47 11.05 -13.66
C ASP A 134 -8.69 11.30 -12.76
N PRO A 135 -9.92 11.17 -13.30
CA PRO A 135 -11.14 11.45 -12.53
C PRO A 135 -11.32 10.53 -11.32
N VAL A 136 -10.75 9.32 -11.33
CA VAL A 136 -10.81 8.38 -10.20
C VAL A 136 -9.95 8.87 -9.06
N VAL A 137 -8.74 9.36 -9.37
CA VAL A 137 -7.83 9.97 -8.38
C VAL A 137 -8.48 11.21 -7.76
N MET A 138 -9.01 12.11 -8.59
CA MET A 138 -9.63 13.34 -8.11
C MET A 138 -10.92 13.09 -7.32
N PHE A 139 -11.68 12.03 -7.66
CA PHE A 139 -12.83 11.63 -6.85
C PHE A 139 -12.40 11.13 -5.46
N SER A 140 -11.31 10.36 -5.36
CA SER A 140 -10.74 9.96 -4.08
C SER A 140 -10.34 11.19 -3.25
N ASP A 141 -9.68 12.16 -3.86
CA ASP A 141 -9.20 13.36 -3.19
C ASP A 141 -10.36 14.24 -2.69
N TYR A 142 -11.32 14.52 -3.56
CA TYR A 142 -12.49 15.35 -3.22
C TYR A 142 -13.34 14.76 -2.09
N THR A 143 -13.41 13.42 -2.00
CA THR A 143 -14.25 12.73 -1.01
C THR A 143 -13.51 12.42 0.31
N TYR A 144 -12.19 12.61 0.36
CA TYR A 144 -11.39 12.43 1.56
C TYR A 144 -11.62 13.57 2.57
N PRO A 145 -11.67 13.30 3.89
CA PRO A 145 -11.63 11.97 4.53
C PRO A 145 -13.02 11.34 4.76
N TYR A 146 -14.10 12.05 4.45
CA TYR A 146 -15.46 11.68 4.90
C TYR A 146 -15.96 10.37 4.30
N PHE A 147 -15.86 10.24 2.98
CA PHE A 147 -16.33 9.04 2.31
C PHE A 147 -15.43 7.83 2.61
N HIS A 148 -14.14 8.06 2.73
CA HIS A 148 -13.18 7.04 3.19
C HIS A 148 -13.56 6.53 4.59
N PHE A 149 -13.92 7.43 5.51
CA PHE A 149 -14.34 7.05 6.85
C PHE A 149 -15.60 6.19 6.83
N ILE A 150 -16.60 6.56 6.02
CA ILE A 150 -17.83 5.79 5.87
C ILE A 150 -17.51 4.37 5.35
N VAL A 151 -16.77 4.26 4.26
CA VAL A 151 -16.46 2.95 3.65
C VAL A 151 -15.53 2.11 4.52
N CYS A 152 -14.55 2.73 5.22
CA CYS A 152 -13.62 2.02 6.07
C CYS A 152 -14.26 1.45 7.35
N PHE A 153 -15.21 2.17 7.95
CA PHE A 153 -15.74 1.79 9.27
C PHE A 153 -17.16 1.24 9.21
N PHE A 154 -18.07 1.85 8.46
CA PHE A 154 -19.47 1.42 8.48
C PHE A 154 -19.69 0.13 7.71
N ILE A 155 -19.22 0.03 6.47
CA ILE A 155 -19.46 -1.16 5.65
C ILE A 155 -18.88 -2.42 6.28
N PRO A 156 -17.59 -2.47 6.71
CA PRO A 156 -17.02 -3.67 7.31
C PRO A 156 -17.56 -4.02 8.68
N THR A 157 -18.25 -3.09 9.35
CA THR A 157 -18.94 -3.34 10.63
C THR A 157 -20.34 -3.86 10.39
N LEU A 158 -21.11 -3.23 9.51
CA LEU A 158 -22.52 -3.56 9.28
C LEU A 158 -22.71 -4.91 8.57
N ILE A 159 -21.82 -5.29 7.65
CA ILE A 159 -21.93 -6.58 6.96
C ILE A 159 -21.83 -7.76 7.93
N PRO A 160 -20.85 -7.88 8.84
CA PRO A 160 -20.84 -8.95 9.84
C PRO A 160 -22.04 -8.91 10.78
N MET A 161 -22.48 -7.73 11.19
CA MET A 161 -23.67 -7.61 12.04
C MET A 161 -24.92 -8.18 11.38
N TYR A 162 -25.16 -7.81 10.12
CA TYR A 162 -26.38 -8.18 9.42
C TYR A 162 -26.36 -9.62 8.90
N TYR A 163 -25.25 -10.06 8.31
CA TYR A 163 -25.18 -11.37 7.64
C TYR A 163 -24.63 -12.49 8.52
N TYR A 164 -23.86 -12.16 9.58
CA TYR A 164 -23.20 -13.16 10.43
C TYR A 164 -23.66 -13.12 11.90
N ASN A 165 -24.69 -12.28 12.20
CA ASN A 165 -25.22 -12.06 13.55
C ASN A 165 -24.14 -11.63 14.55
N GLU A 166 -23.18 -10.82 14.10
CA GLU A 166 -22.09 -10.35 14.96
C GLU A 166 -22.56 -9.15 15.79
N LEU A 167 -22.03 -9.02 17.00
CA LEU A 167 -22.25 -7.84 17.83
C LEU A 167 -21.52 -6.62 17.24
N PHE A 168 -22.13 -5.44 17.35
CA PHE A 168 -21.54 -4.20 16.84
C PHE A 168 -20.11 -3.99 17.32
N PHE A 169 -19.88 -4.08 18.63
CA PHE A 169 -18.55 -3.81 19.20
C PHE A 169 -17.51 -4.83 18.74
N THR A 170 -17.88 -6.09 18.64
CA THR A 170 -17.03 -7.16 18.09
C THR A 170 -16.67 -6.89 16.63
N ALA A 171 -17.65 -6.64 15.77
CA ALA A 171 -17.44 -6.35 14.35
C ALA A 171 -16.56 -5.09 14.16
N PHE A 172 -16.83 -4.04 14.91
CA PHE A 172 -16.13 -2.77 14.84
C PHE A 172 -14.66 -2.88 15.28
N THR A 173 -14.39 -3.58 16.39
CA THR A 173 -13.03 -3.74 16.92
C THR A 173 -12.18 -4.70 16.07
N ILE A 174 -12.77 -5.77 15.52
CA ILE A 174 -12.09 -6.66 14.57
C ILE A 174 -11.76 -5.89 13.27
N ASN A 175 -12.67 -5.03 12.79
CA ASN A 175 -12.35 -4.15 11.65
C ASN A 175 -11.25 -3.13 11.98
N SER A 176 -11.25 -2.55 13.18
CA SER A 176 -10.16 -1.66 13.63
C SER A 176 -8.82 -2.39 13.67
N LEU A 177 -8.81 -3.66 14.10
CA LEU A 177 -7.61 -4.51 14.03
C LEU A 177 -7.16 -4.73 12.59
N ARG A 178 -8.08 -5.05 11.66
CA ARG A 178 -7.77 -5.16 10.23
C ARG A 178 -7.13 -3.87 9.71
N LEU A 179 -7.70 -2.70 10.04
CA LEU A 179 -7.16 -1.40 9.63
C LEU A 179 -5.73 -1.19 10.15
N ILE A 180 -5.52 -1.39 11.45
CA ILE A 180 -4.20 -1.18 12.07
C ILE A 180 -3.16 -2.14 11.49
N LEU A 181 -3.50 -3.41 11.25
CA LEU A 181 -2.61 -4.36 10.58
C LEU A 181 -2.26 -3.91 9.15
N SER A 182 -3.24 -3.40 8.39
CA SER A 182 -3.01 -2.87 7.03
C SER A 182 -2.04 -1.69 7.04
N LEU A 183 -2.25 -0.71 7.92
CA LEU A 183 -1.38 0.45 8.08
C LEU A 183 0.05 0.04 8.46
N HIS A 184 0.21 -0.83 9.46
CA HIS A 184 1.53 -1.32 9.86
C HIS A 184 2.23 -2.09 8.73
N THR A 185 1.49 -2.81 7.91
CA THR A 185 2.04 -3.51 6.74
C THR A 185 2.67 -2.51 5.77
N THR A 186 1.97 -1.45 5.40
CA THR A 186 2.52 -0.38 4.54
C THR A 186 3.72 0.31 5.20
N TRP A 187 3.64 0.63 6.50
CA TRP A 187 4.75 1.25 7.21
C TRP A 187 5.97 0.33 7.38
N CYS A 188 5.80 -0.99 7.34
CA CYS A 188 6.92 -1.94 7.29
C CYS A 188 7.72 -1.81 5.99
N VAL A 189 7.10 -1.46 4.87
CA VAL A 189 7.82 -1.18 3.63
C VAL A 189 8.75 0.02 3.82
N ASN A 190 8.26 1.11 4.40
CA ASN A 190 9.05 2.33 4.63
C ASN A 190 10.16 2.15 5.68
N SER A 191 10.04 1.19 6.57
CA SER A 191 10.94 1.00 7.72
C SER A 191 11.79 -0.26 7.61
N LEU A 192 11.16 -1.44 7.65
CA LEU A 192 11.89 -2.72 7.66
C LEU A 192 12.60 -2.96 6.34
N ALA A 193 11.96 -2.68 5.20
CA ALA A 193 12.56 -2.87 3.89
C ALA A 193 13.60 -1.78 3.51
N HIS A 194 13.76 -0.73 4.33
CA HIS A 194 14.88 0.20 4.26
C HIS A 194 15.99 -0.08 5.29
N LYS A 195 15.77 -1.03 6.22
CA LYS A 195 16.71 -1.28 7.32
C LYS A 195 17.30 -2.68 7.32
N TYR A 196 16.51 -3.70 6.99
CA TYR A 196 16.87 -5.11 7.14
C TYR A 196 16.70 -5.89 5.83
N GLY A 197 17.70 -6.67 5.44
CA GLY A 197 17.75 -7.49 4.25
C GLY A 197 18.96 -7.24 3.36
N ASP A 198 18.94 -7.74 2.13
CA ASP A 198 20.03 -7.70 1.17
C ASP A 198 19.92 -6.51 0.21
N LYS A 199 21.04 -6.15 -0.44
CA LYS A 199 21.12 -5.08 -1.44
C LYS A 199 21.76 -5.63 -2.74
N PRO A 200 21.09 -6.51 -3.47
CA PRO A 200 21.73 -7.18 -4.61
C PRO A 200 21.93 -6.28 -5.83
N TYR A 201 21.16 -5.19 -5.97
CA TYR A 201 21.13 -4.39 -7.20
C TYR A 201 21.83 -3.04 -7.06
N LYS A 202 21.57 -2.33 -5.98
CA LYS A 202 22.13 -1.00 -5.76
C LYS A 202 22.45 -0.78 -4.29
N ASP A 203 23.60 -0.15 -4.01
CA ASP A 203 23.98 0.18 -2.62
C ASP A 203 23.27 1.44 -2.12
N ILE A 204 21.99 1.29 -1.85
CA ILE A 204 21.09 2.28 -1.25
C ILE A 204 20.46 1.68 0.01
N ASN A 205 19.67 2.43 0.77
CA ASN A 205 19.10 1.88 2.02
C ASN A 205 17.99 0.85 1.79
N SER A 206 17.23 0.95 0.71
CA SER A 206 16.20 -0.06 0.39
C SER A 206 16.82 -1.46 0.23
N ARG A 207 16.10 -2.49 0.66
CA ARG A 207 16.59 -3.87 0.80
C ARG A 207 15.57 -4.90 0.34
N GLU A 208 16.05 -6.06 -0.06
CA GLU A 208 15.24 -7.24 -0.27
C GLU A 208 14.87 -7.86 1.08
N ASN A 209 13.59 -7.86 1.43
CA ASN A 209 13.09 -8.34 2.71
C ASN A 209 11.91 -9.29 2.52
N LEU A 210 12.14 -10.60 2.69
CA LEU A 210 11.12 -11.61 2.47
C LEU A 210 9.92 -11.47 3.41
N PHE A 211 10.12 -11.09 4.67
CA PHE A 211 9.02 -10.90 5.61
C PHE A 211 8.08 -9.79 5.14
N VAL A 212 8.63 -8.64 4.72
CA VAL A 212 7.84 -7.54 4.17
C VAL A 212 7.16 -7.97 2.87
N SER A 213 7.83 -8.76 2.01
CA SER A 213 7.22 -9.28 0.78
C SER A 213 6.00 -10.15 1.05
N ILE A 214 6.04 -10.99 2.10
CA ILE A 214 4.91 -11.84 2.50
C ILE A 214 3.72 -10.99 2.97
N ILE A 215 3.94 -10.07 3.90
CA ILE A 215 2.85 -9.29 4.50
C ILE A 215 2.32 -8.19 3.58
N ALA A 216 3.18 -7.57 2.77
CA ALA A 216 2.87 -6.47 1.85
C ALA A 216 2.78 -6.89 0.37
N HIS A 217 2.35 -8.15 0.09
CA HIS A 217 1.98 -8.64 -1.23
C HIS A 217 3.07 -8.47 -2.32
N GLY A 218 4.36 -8.51 -1.94
CA GLY A 218 5.48 -8.42 -2.85
C GLY A 218 6.28 -7.12 -2.79
N GLU A 219 5.92 -6.17 -1.92
CA GLU A 219 6.64 -4.90 -1.78
C GLU A 219 7.98 -5.01 -1.02
N GLY A 220 8.30 -6.20 -0.50
CA GLY A 220 9.58 -6.45 0.16
C GLY A 220 10.77 -6.64 -0.79
N TRP A 221 10.57 -6.77 -2.11
CA TRP A 221 11.61 -6.74 -3.13
C TRP A 221 12.03 -5.30 -3.41
N HIS A 222 12.39 -4.59 -2.36
CA HIS A 222 12.40 -3.14 -2.32
C HIS A 222 13.69 -2.52 -2.87
N ASN A 223 14.81 -3.26 -2.84
CA ASN A 223 16.05 -2.82 -3.49
C ASN A 223 15.92 -2.88 -5.03
N TRP A 224 15.26 -3.92 -5.57
CA TRP A 224 14.87 -3.96 -6.98
C TRP A 224 13.98 -2.78 -7.32
N HIS A 225 12.91 -2.59 -6.54
CA HIS A 225 11.92 -1.56 -6.79
C HIS A 225 12.53 -0.14 -6.82
N HIS A 226 13.39 0.22 -5.87
CA HIS A 226 14.08 1.50 -5.87
C HIS A 226 15.12 1.64 -6.99
N THR A 227 15.61 0.53 -7.53
CA THR A 227 16.52 0.53 -8.69
C THR A 227 15.75 0.68 -10.00
N TYR A 228 14.59 0.02 -10.13
CA TYR A 228 13.75 -0.01 -11.32
C TYR A 228 12.28 0.32 -11.01
N PRO A 229 11.95 1.54 -10.58
CA PRO A 229 10.62 1.89 -10.07
C PRO A 229 9.50 1.81 -11.12
N TYR A 230 9.87 1.78 -12.41
CA TYR A 230 8.92 1.63 -13.52
C TYR A 230 8.50 0.17 -13.76
N ASP A 231 9.17 -0.83 -13.18
CA ASP A 231 8.80 -2.24 -13.36
C ASP A 231 7.50 -2.56 -12.60
N TYR A 232 6.46 -3.03 -13.34
CA TYR A 232 5.15 -3.31 -12.73
C TYR A 232 5.18 -4.46 -11.72
N LYS A 233 6.17 -5.35 -11.83
CA LYS A 233 6.36 -6.43 -10.85
C LYS A 233 6.89 -5.92 -9.52
N ALA A 234 7.65 -4.82 -9.54
CA ALA A 234 8.42 -4.36 -8.38
C ALA A 234 9.29 -5.49 -7.78
N SER A 235 9.74 -6.42 -8.64
CA SER A 235 10.59 -7.57 -8.32
C SER A 235 11.27 -8.07 -9.59
N GLU A 236 12.46 -8.67 -9.47
CA GLU A 236 13.23 -9.18 -10.62
C GLU A 236 12.50 -10.34 -11.30
N LEU A 237 12.09 -11.32 -10.51
CA LEU A 237 11.49 -12.54 -10.99
C LEU A 237 9.96 -12.48 -10.98
N GLY A 238 9.32 -13.49 -11.54
CA GLY A 238 7.87 -13.61 -11.57
C GLY A 238 7.27 -13.95 -10.19
N PRO A 239 5.93 -13.89 -10.08
CA PRO A 239 5.22 -13.96 -8.80
C PRO A 239 5.36 -15.28 -8.04
N PHE A 240 5.80 -16.35 -8.72
CA PHE A 240 5.98 -17.66 -8.10
C PHE A 240 7.42 -17.92 -7.65
N GLN A 241 8.42 -17.27 -8.25
CA GLN A 241 9.83 -17.36 -7.85
C GLN A 241 10.14 -16.36 -6.72
N GLN A 242 9.55 -15.18 -6.82
CA GLN A 242 9.58 -14.17 -5.76
C GLN A 242 8.13 -13.90 -5.36
N LEU A 243 7.72 -14.38 -4.18
CA LEU A 243 6.34 -14.24 -3.72
C LEU A 243 5.85 -12.79 -3.90
N ASN A 244 4.92 -12.59 -4.85
CA ASN A 244 4.43 -11.28 -5.26
C ASN A 244 2.97 -11.37 -5.72
N ILE A 245 2.07 -11.32 -4.76
CA ILE A 245 0.62 -11.44 -4.98
C ILE A 245 0.11 -10.29 -5.86
N THR A 246 0.70 -9.10 -5.71
CA THR A 246 0.30 -7.92 -6.50
C THR A 246 0.62 -8.10 -7.99
N SER A 247 1.82 -8.59 -8.35
CA SER A 247 2.13 -8.85 -9.75
C SER A 247 1.27 -9.96 -10.32
N LEU A 248 0.99 -11.03 -9.55
CA LEU A 248 0.05 -12.08 -9.96
C LEU A 248 -1.35 -11.54 -10.26
N PHE A 249 -1.86 -10.63 -9.41
CA PHE A 249 -3.16 -10.00 -9.64
C PHE A 249 -3.16 -9.16 -10.94
N ILE A 250 -2.09 -8.38 -11.19
CA ILE A 250 -1.95 -7.58 -12.41
C ILE A 250 -1.86 -8.49 -13.65
N ASP A 251 -1.10 -9.60 -13.57
CA ASP A 251 -0.97 -10.58 -14.65
C ASP A 251 -2.31 -11.25 -14.99
N VAL A 252 -3.09 -11.63 -13.96
CA VAL A 252 -4.43 -12.18 -14.14
C VAL A 252 -5.34 -11.14 -14.82
N CYS A 253 -5.32 -9.89 -14.37
CA CYS A 253 -6.06 -8.80 -15.02
C CYS A 253 -5.61 -8.61 -16.49
N HIS A 254 -4.32 -8.76 -16.78
CA HIS A 254 -3.78 -8.65 -18.14
C HIS A 254 -4.29 -9.75 -19.06
N ILE A 255 -4.36 -10.99 -18.59
CA ILE A 255 -4.93 -12.12 -19.35
C ILE A 255 -6.38 -11.83 -19.78
N PHE A 256 -7.15 -11.14 -18.92
CA PHE A 256 -8.53 -10.74 -19.22
C PHE A 256 -8.66 -9.40 -19.98
N GLY A 257 -7.55 -8.79 -20.41
CA GLY A 257 -7.54 -7.50 -21.11
C GLY A 257 -7.94 -6.31 -20.23
N LEU A 258 -7.86 -6.45 -18.91
CA LEU A 258 -8.20 -5.41 -17.93
C LEU A 258 -7.01 -4.50 -17.58
N THR A 259 -5.80 -4.92 -17.89
CA THR A 259 -4.55 -4.13 -17.78
C THR A 259 -3.76 -4.22 -19.07
N SER A 260 -2.95 -3.18 -19.36
CA SER A 260 -2.10 -3.08 -20.55
C SER A 260 -0.81 -2.30 -20.26
N ASN A 261 0.09 -2.22 -21.24
CA ASN A 261 1.34 -1.47 -21.14
C ASN A 261 2.17 -1.80 -19.88
N LEU A 262 2.28 -3.11 -19.57
CA LEU A 262 3.06 -3.60 -18.44
C LEU A 262 4.56 -3.33 -18.71
N LYS A 263 5.13 -2.36 -18.00
CA LYS A 263 6.55 -2.01 -18.11
C LYS A 263 7.40 -2.99 -17.31
N THR A 264 8.45 -3.52 -17.90
CA THR A 264 9.37 -4.47 -17.25
C THR A 264 10.81 -4.03 -17.43
N CYS A 265 11.66 -4.35 -16.47
CA CYS A 265 13.10 -4.27 -16.61
C CYS A 265 13.61 -5.58 -17.25
N LEU A 266 14.28 -5.47 -18.40
CA LEU A 266 14.81 -6.62 -19.16
C LEU A 266 16.32 -6.78 -18.86
N LEU A 267 16.69 -7.19 -17.64
CA LEU A 267 18.12 -7.46 -17.34
C LEU A 267 18.68 -8.71 -18.03
N TYR A 268 17.83 -9.64 -18.45
CA TYR A 268 18.23 -10.98 -18.94
C TYR A 268 18.13 -11.19 -20.46
N THR A 269 17.81 -10.19 -21.26
CA THR A 269 17.64 -10.40 -22.72
C THR A 269 18.80 -9.93 -23.58
N SER A 270 19.82 -9.24 -23.05
CA SER A 270 21.00 -8.79 -23.81
C SER A 270 22.19 -9.76 -23.78
N ASP A 271 22.33 -10.56 -22.73
CA ASP A 271 23.53 -11.40 -22.54
C ASP A 271 23.39 -12.84 -23.06
N ALA A 272 22.17 -13.26 -23.45
CA ALA A 272 21.94 -14.61 -24.00
C ALA A 272 21.97 -14.68 -25.54
N ALA A 273 22.27 -13.58 -26.23
CA ALA A 273 22.31 -13.52 -27.70
C ALA A 273 23.76 -13.44 -28.27
N ASP A 274 24.79 -13.36 -27.41
CA ASP A 274 26.19 -13.24 -27.80
C ASP A 274 27.09 -14.40 -27.39
N ASP A 275 26.53 -15.60 -27.04
CA ASP A 275 27.28 -16.84 -26.86
C ASP A 275 26.93 -17.86 -27.95
#